data_a01347e8a802ed2c393c0d05c70a52c5
#
_entry.id   a01347e8a802ed2c393c0d05c70a52c5
#
_cell.length_a   1.000
_cell.length_b   1.000
_cell.length_c   1.000
_cell.angle_alpha   90.00
_cell.angle_beta   90.00
_cell.angle_gamma   90.00
#
_symmetry.space_group_name_H-M   'P 1'
#
loop_
_entity.id
_entity.type
_entity.pdbx_description
1 polymer ?
#
loop_
_entity_poly.entity_id
_entity_poly.type
_entity_poly.pdbx_seq_one_letter_code
_entity_poly.pdbx_strand_id
1 'polypeptide(L)'
;MATIGKNILDNLTTGMYSDSRVIYREYIQNACDQIDLAVKMDILAQGEGQVDILIDNSKRYISILDNATGVKSESFIEDLGDIANSNKQIGQNKGFRGIGRLCGLAYCKTLKFKTSYLGESVASIMTCDAKKMREMLVENKKYTIDEIWEAIVKYDTKPEEEDKHYFEVEMIDINRENTDLLNEKRIKEYLNFVAPVPYKNTFILRSSIYAHARDIGCVIDEYCVQINGQQIFKEYTTKIKEQSGANLKNYDDISKLEFKDFYDEDGHLLAWMWYGLSRFEKSIPKVNQMRGLRVRSGNIQIGNDDVVQNLFKENRGNYYFVGEIFAEDDKLIPNSQRNYFNENETRVKFEDELRTYFYDVLHRLYYDANRLKNAYKKQEEYVSKVDEYNKKTNENGFVNEEEKQKLKFAIDKVEKEAEEARKQIDRFREVDEESPIAEVQKSIENKFGAEKLQREVAAKEVVKAEETDKKKQYITSSMSKLSKSERKLVSKLLTIINEVAPKDVAEKIIDKIKEELR
;
A
#
# COMPACT_ATOMS: atom_id res chain seq x y z
N MET A 1 34.76 24.72 30.32
CA MET A 1 33.45 24.54 29.66
C MET A 1 33.34 23.12 29.15
N ALA A 2 32.19 22.48 29.25
CA ALA A 2 31.95 21.18 28.58
C ALA A 2 31.88 21.44 27.08
N THR A 3 32.56 20.63 26.27
CA THR A 3 32.56 20.73 24.80
C THR A 3 31.77 19.58 24.19
N ILE A 4 31.02 19.87 23.14
CA ILE A 4 30.29 18.88 22.39
C ILE A 4 31.21 18.29 21.32
N GLY A 5 31.45 16.98 21.39
CA GLY A 5 32.39 16.28 20.50
C GLY A 5 31.79 15.90 19.15
N LYS A 6 32.66 15.63 18.17
CA LYS A 6 32.36 15.32 16.75
C LYS A 6 31.34 14.18 16.53
N ASN A 7 31.22 13.20 17.45
CA ASN A 7 30.35 12.04 17.28
C ASN A 7 28.86 12.41 17.25
N ILE A 8 28.47 13.57 17.76
CA ILE A 8 27.10 14.06 17.63
C ILE A 8 26.79 14.41 16.17
N LEU A 9 27.72 15.01 15.46
CA LEU A 9 27.54 15.36 14.05
C LEU A 9 27.39 14.09 13.19
N ASP A 10 28.14 13.04 13.49
CA ASP A 10 27.98 11.73 12.84
C ASP A 10 26.58 11.16 13.08
N ASN A 11 26.10 11.17 14.31
CA ASN A 11 24.74 10.72 14.64
C ASN A 11 23.65 11.55 13.97
N LEU A 12 23.83 12.87 13.81
CA LEU A 12 22.86 13.75 13.17
C LEU A 12 22.85 13.66 11.63
N THR A 13 23.87 13.08 11.03
CA THR A 13 24.00 12.96 9.57
C THR A 13 23.87 11.51 9.11
N THR A 14 24.87 10.67 9.36
CA THR A 14 24.95 9.28 8.86
C THR A 14 24.19 8.29 9.72
N GLY A 15 24.14 8.50 11.03
CA GLY A 15 23.55 7.55 11.99
C GLY A 15 22.04 7.65 12.16
N MET A 16 21.42 8.74 11.71
CA MET A 16 20.00 8.99 12.00
C MET A 16 19.05 8.17 11.12
N TYR A 17 19.37 7.96 9.85
CA TYR A 17 18.46 7.37 8.89
C TYR A 17 19.02 6.08 8.27
N SER A 18 18.24 5.01 8.33
CA SER A 18 18.57 3.73 7.67
C SER A 18 18.29 3.72 6.17
N ASP A 19 17.42 4.62 5.69
CA ASP A 19 17.04 4.79 4.29
C ASP A 19 17.48 6.16 3.79
N SER A 20 18.40 6.19 2.83
CA SER A 20 18.94 7.44 2.27
C SER A 20 17.87 8.31 1.59
N ARG A 21 16.78 7.73 1.07
CA ARG A 21 15.70 8.47 0.40
C ARG A 21 14.97 9.44 1.33
N VAL A 22 15.15 9.30 2.63
CA VAL A 22 14.59 10.22 3.64
C VAL A 22 15.02 11.66 3.39
N ILE A 23 16.19 11.93 2.78
CA ILE A 23 16.62 13.29 2.43
C ILE A 23 15.58 14.05 1.60
N TYR A 24 14.95 13.37 0.63
CA TYR A 24 13.91 13.99 -0.18
C TYR A 24 12.70 14.39 0.67
N ARG A 25 12.27 13.52 1.57
CA ARG A 25 11.18 13.82 2.50
C ARG A 25 11.48 15.03 3.39
N GLU A 26 12.69 15.08 3.97
CA GLU A 26 13.10 16.17 4.87
C GLU A 26 13.16 17.53 4.14
N TYR A 27 13.68 17.56 2.91
CA TYR A 27 13.76 18.81 2.15
C TYR A 27 12.39 19.24 1.62
N ILE A 28 11.55 18.31 1.11
CA ILE A 28 10.18 18.62 0.72
C ILE A 28 9.38 19.17 1.90
N GLN A 29 9.53 18.57 3.08
CA GLN A 29 8.84 19.03 4.27
C GLN A 29 9.24 20.45 4.68
N ASN A 30 10.55 20.76 4.62
CA ASN A 30 11.02 22.11 4.89
C ASN A 30 10.47 23.10 3.85
N ALA A 31 10.42 22.72 2.58
CA ALA A 31 9.83 23.50 1.50
C ALA A 31 8.33 23.75 1.76
N CYS A 32 7.55 22.72 2.12
CA CYS A 32 6.13 22.86 2.44
C CYS A 32 5.88 23.85 3.60
N ASP A 33 6.67 23.77 4.69
CA ASP A 33 6.59 24.72 5.79
C ASP A 33 6.83 26.18 5.33
N GLN A 34 7.77 26.38 4.41
CA GLN A 34 8.07 27.72 3.86
C GLN A 34 7.01 28.18 2.86
N ILE A 35 6.42 27.28 2.08
CA ILE A 35 5.27 27.58 1.21
C ILE A 35 4.08 28.04 2.04
N ASP A 36 3.75 27.34 3.15
CA ASP A 36 2.68 27.74 4.06
C ASP A 36 2.94 29.13 4.65
N LEU A 37 4.20 29.43 4.98
CA LEU A 37 4.61 30.76 5.46
C LEU A 37 4.48 31.80 4.35
N ALA A 38 4.91 31.52 3.12
CA ALA A 38 4.80 32.42 1.99
C ALA A 38 3.35 32.80 1.66
N VAL A 39 2.43 31.82 1.77
CA VAL A 39 0.99 32.06 1.61
C VAL A 39 0.46 32.95 2.77
N LYS A 40 0.87 32.69 4.02
CA LYS A 40 0.48 33.53 5.16
C LYS A 40 1.01 34.96 5.07
N MET A 41 2.12 35.17 4.35
CA MET A 41 2.75 36.48 4.14
C MET A 41 2.29 37.16 2.85
N ASP A 42 1.31 36.60 2.13
CA ASP A 42 0.83 37.08 0.83
C ASP A 42 1.93 37.20 -0.25
N ILE A 43 3.02 36.42 -0.11
CA ILE A 43 4.08 36.31 -1.14
C ILE A 43 3.63 35.35 -2.26
N LEU A 44 2.89 34.30 -1.90
CA LEU A 44 2.29 33.33 -2.82
C LEU A 44 0.77 33.29 -2.63
N ALA A 45 0.04 33.14 -3.72
CA ALA A 45 -1.36 32.77 -3.62
C ALA A 45 -1.53 31.29 -3.25
N GLN A 46 -2.69 30.95 -2.70
CA GLN A 46 -3.00 29.57 -2.36
C GLN A 46 -2.89 28.65 -3.60
N GLY A 47 -2.06 27.61 -3.51
CA GLY A 47 -1.82 26.63 -4.58
C GLY A 47 -0.72 27.02 -5.58
N GLU A 48 -0.04 28.17 -5.43
CA GLU A 48 1.09 28.57 -6.29
C GLU A 48 2.44 28.04 -5.79
N GLY A 49 2.47 27.50 -4.57
CA GLY A 49 3.68 26.89 -3.99
C GLY A 49 4.10 25.64 -4.76
N GLN A 50 5.38 25.57 -5.12
CA GLN A 50 5.96 24.50 -5.92
C GLN A 50 7.29 24.05 -5.34
N VAL A 51 7.55 22.75 -5.44
CA VAL A 51 8.84 22.12 -5.11
C VAL A 51 9.34 21.38 -6.34
N ASP A 52 10.49 21.80 -6.89
CA ASP A 52 11.12 21.22 -8.06
C ASP A 52 12.32 20.38 -7.65
N ILE A 53 12.30 19.10 -8.00
CA ILE A 53 13.40 18.15 -7.78
C ILE A 53 14.05 17.84 -9.12
N LEU A 54 15.35 18.15 -9.23
CA LEU A 54 16.15 17.78 -10.37
C LEU A 54 17.09 16.63 -9.98
N ILE A 55 17.06 15.53 -10.73
CA ILE A 55 17.94 14.37 -10.57
C ILE A 55 18.72 14.20 -11.86
N ASP A 56 20.04 14.47 -11.82
CA ASP A 56 20.97 14.25 -12.94
C ASP A 56 21.93 13.11 -12.57
N ASN A 57 21.62 11.90 -13.03
CA ASN A 57 22.45 10.72 -12.76
C ASN A 57 23.85 10.83 -13.40
N SER A 58 23.98 11.49 -14.55
CA SER A 58 25.26 11.63 -15.27
C SER A 58 26.25 12.49 -14.51
N LYS A 59 25.76 13.55 -13.88
CA LYS A 59 26.55 14.47 -13.03
C LYS A 59 26.57 14.07 -11.56
N ARG A 60 25.86 13.01 -11.19
CA ARG A 60 25.64 12.61 -9.79
C ARG A 60 25.14 13.78 -8.93
N TYR A 61 24.14 14.49 -9.45
CA TYR A 61 23.65 15.74 -8.91
C TYR A 61 22.16 15.66 -8.59
N ILE A 62 21.80 16.26 -7.47
CA ILE A 62 20.41 16.44 -7.05
C ILE A 62 20.22 17.88 -6.62
N SER A 63 19.15 18.54 -7.09
CA SER A 63 18.69 19.82 -6.59
C SER A 63 17.25 19.72 -6.14
N ILE A 64 16.91 20.42 -5.05
CA ILE A 64 15.54 20.57 -4.54
C ILE A 64 15.34 22.06 -4.32
N LEU A 65 14.45 22.64 -5.10
CA LEU A 65 14.15 24.07 -5.17
C LEU A 65 12.68 24.29 -4.77
N ASP A 66 12.41 25.21 -3.89
CA ASP A 66 11.07 25.76 -3.63
C ASP A 66 11.00 27.24 -4.03
N ASN A 67 9.80 27.68 -4.38
CA ASN A 67 9.49 29.09 -4.69
C ASN A 67 8.87 29.81 -3.48
N ALA A 68 9.22 29.42 -2.26
CA ALA A 68 8.66 29.97 -1.03
C ALA A 68 9.32 31.30 -0.63
N THR A 69 9.32 31.62 0.68
CA THR A 69 9.85 32.92 1.15
C THR A 69 11.31 33.18 0.87
N GLY A 70 12.13 32.12 0.78
CA GLY A 70 13.58 32.24 0.93
C GLY A 70 13.99 32.64 2.35
N VAL A 71 15.28 32.98 2.53
CA VAL A 71 15.87 33.43 3.80
C VAL A 71 16.53 34.78 3.57
N LYS A 72 16.27 35.74 4.47
CA LYS A 72 16.86 37.08 4.39
C LYS A 72 18.38 37.03 4.51
N SER A 73 19.06 37.86 3.73
CA SER A 73 20.53 37.93 3.72
C SER A 73 21.10 38.30 5.09
N GLU A 74 20.43 39.16 5.86
CA GLU A 74 20.85 39.60 7.20
C GLU A 74 20.83 38.48 8.25
N SER A 75 19.88 37.54 8.18
CA SER A 75 19.73 36.41 9.13
C SER A 75 20.29 35.08 8.59
N PHE A 76 20.72 35.03 7.33
CA PHE A 76 21.10 33.81 6.62
C PHE A 76 22.16 32.98 7.35
N ILE A 77 23.21 33.64 7.88
CA ILE A 77 24.30 32.95 8.57
C ILE A 77 23.82 32.36 9.90
N GLU A 78 22.98 33.10 10.64
CA GLU A 78 22.40 32.65 11.90
C GLU A 78 21.40 31.52 11.65
N ASP A 79 20.43 31.71 10.74
CA ASP A 79 19.36 30.73 10.44
C ASP A 79 19.90 29.40 9.90
N LEU A 80 20.95 29.41 9.09
CA LEU A 80 21.55 28.20 8.53
C LEU A 80 22.76 27.68 9.28
N GLY A 81 23.47 28.55 10.02
CA GLY A 81 24.67 28.20 10.80
C GLY A 81 24.32 27.52 12.13
N ASP A 82 23.23 27.91 12.77
CA ASP A 82 22.83 27.38 14.08
C ASP A 82 22.30 25.95 13.98
N ILE A 83 23.11 24.97 14.41
CA ILE A 83 22.75 23.55 14.39
C ILE A 83 21.80 23.25 15.55
N ALA A 84 20.65 22.62 15.24
CA ALA A 84 19.63 22.19 16.21
C ALA A 84 18.96 23.34 17.01
N ASN A 85 19.16 24.59 16.61
CA ASN A 85 18.46 25.75 17.15
C ASN A 85 17.43 26.22 16.11
N SER A 86 16.17 25.78 16.24
CA SER A 86 15.11 26.09 15.29
C SER A 86 14.07 27.00 15.92
N ASN A 87 13.71 28.06 15.22
CA ASN A 87 12.62 28.95 15.60
C ASN A 87 11.22 28.37 15.35
N LYS A 88 11.15 27.15 14.77
CA LYS A 88 9.89 26.46 14.46
C LYS A 88 9.26 25.85 15.71
N GLN A 89 7.93 25.94 15.80
CA GLN A 89 7.17 25.45 16.95
C GLN A 89 6.74 23.99 16.75
N ILE A 90 6.84 23.20 17.83
CA ILE A 90 6.38 21.82 17.89
C ILE A 90 4.85 21.81 17.71
N GLY A 91 4.34 20.92 16.84
CA GLY A 91 2.90 20.78 16.55
C GLY A 91 2.35 21.75 15.51
N GLN A 92 3.06 22.85 15.18
CA GLN A 92 2.62 23.82 14.16
C GLN A 92 3.37 23.71 12.85
N ASN A 93 4.59 23.22 12.87
CA ASN A 93 5.42 23.04 11.68
C ASN A 93 5.64 21.55 11.38
N LYS A 94 5.63 21.21 10.11
CA LYS A 94 5.92 19.84 9.64
C LYS A 94 7.37 19.43 9.98
N GLY A 95 8.33 20.40 10.01
CA GLY A 95 9.71 20.23 10.43
C GLY A 95 10.11 21.22 11.52
N PHE A 96 10.44 20.76 12.73
CA PHE A 96 10.72 21.65 13.87
C PHE A 96 12.10 21.48 14.53
N ARG A 97 12.86 20.43 14.20
CA ARG A 97 14.11 20.11 14.93
C ARG A 97 15.36 20.84 14.43
N GLY A 98 15.32 21.48 13.28
CA GLY A 98 16.45 22.23 12.71
C GLY A 98 17.66 21.40 12.25
N ILE A 99 17.59 20.06 12.31
CA ILE A 99 18.67 19.13 11.93
C ILE A 99 18.46 18.48 10.56
N GLY A 100 17.22 18.35 10.08
CA GLY A 100 16.91 17.69 8.81
C GLY A 100 17.60 18.31 7.60
N ARG A 101 17.89 19.64 7.63
CA ARG A 101 18.62 20.32 6.55
C ARG A 101 20.04 19.78 6.32
N LEU A 102 20.67 19.20 7.34
CA LEU A 102 22.03 18.69 7.26
C LEU A 102 22.11 17.24 6.78
N CYS A 103 20.99 16.54 6.61
CA CYS A 103 20.96 15.13 6.24
C CYS A 103 21.68 14.84 4.90
N GLY A 104 21.72 15.79 3.97
CA GLY A 104 22.47 15.70 2.71
C GLY A 104 23.98 15.52 2.86
N LEU A 105 24.57 15.98 3.99
CA LEU A 105 26.03 15.85 4.26
C LEU A 105 26.50 14.38 4.28
N ALA A 106 25.63 13.45 4.59
CA ALA A 106 25.93 12.02 4.60
C ALA A 106 26.15 11.46 3.18
N TYR A 107 25.55 12.05 2.14
CA TYR A 107 25.31 11.38 0.86
C TYR A 107 26.01 12.01 -0.34
N CYS A 108 26.61 13.21 -0.20
CA CYS A 108 27.29 13.92 -1.29
C CYS A 108 28.70 14.36 -0.89
N LYS A 109 29.50 14.86 -1.84
CA LYS A 109 30.79 15.49 -1.53
C LYS A 109 30.60 16.94 -1.11
N THR A 110 29.68 17.66 -1.76
CA THR A 110 29.41 19.06 -1.45
C THR A 110 27.90 19.24 -1.29
N LEU A 111 27.47 19.77 -0.17
CA LEU A 111 26.11 20.23 0.08
C LEU A 111 26.10 21.75 0.01
N LYS A 112 25.17 22.30 -0.78
CA LYS A 112 25.09 23.74 -0.98
C LYS A 112 23.65 24.21 -0.79
N PHE A 113 23.47 25.31 -0.09
CA PHE A 113 22.21 26.02 0.05
C PHE A 113 22.33 27.36 -0.67
N LYS A 114 21.33 27.68 -1.49
CA LYS A 114 21.20 28.97 -2.18
C LYS A 114 19.83 29.52 -1.93
N THR A 115 19.71 30.80 -1.61
CA THR A 115 18.43 31.41 -1.33
C THR A 115 18.42 32.89 -1.71
N SER A 116 17.26 33.38 -2.12
CA SER A 116 16.96 34.80 -2.27
C SER A 116 15.66 35.13 -1.54
N TYR A 117 15.55 36.31 -0.99
CA TYR A 117 14.36 36.81 -0.33
C TYR A 117 13.74 37.96 -1.13
N LEU A 118 12.43 38.00 -1.20
CA LEU A 118 11.69 39.01 -1.98
C LEU A 118 12.11 40.45 -1.57
N GLY A 119 12.51 41.26 -2.55
CA GLY A 119 12.98 42.64 -2.35
C GLY A 119 14.50 42.78 -2.10
N GLU A 120 15.25 41.68 -2.10
CA GLU A 120 16.72 41.72 -1.99
C GLU A 120 17.39 41.52 -3.35
N SER A 121 18.43 42.33 -3.66
CA SER A 121 19.19 42.21 -4.91
C SER A 121 20.36 41.21 -4.85
N VAL A 122 20.33 40.28 -3.88
CA VAL A 122 21.37 39.29 -3.63
C VAL A 122 20.79 37.94 -3.33
N ALA A 123 21.46 36.90 -3.79
CA ALA A 123 21.27 35.53 -3.31
C ALA A 123 22.41 35.15 -2.36
N SER A 124 22.05 34.65 -1.19
CA SER A 124 22.97 34.14 -0.18
C SER A 124 23.27 32.65 -0.45
N ILE A 125 24.53 32.26 -0.27
CA ILE A 125 25.02 30.92 -0.57
C ILE A 125 25.83 30.39 0.60
N MET A 126 25.51 29.18 1.06
CA MET A 126 26.28 28.40 2.02
C MET A 126 26.76 27.11 1.36
N THR A 127 28.06 26.86 1.37
CA THR A 127 28.65 25.65 0.80
C THR A 127 29.36 24.86 1.88
N CYS A 128 28.98 23.59 2.03
CA CYS A 128 29.51 22.65 3.01
C CYS A 128 30.36 21.58 2.32
N ASP A 129 31.62 21.43 2.68
CA ASP A 129 32.50 20.34 2.24
C ASP A 129 32.20 19.07 3.06
N ALA A 130 31.21 18.32 2.60
CA ALA A 130 30.75 17.09 3.26
C ALA A 130 31.82 15.97 3.19
N LYS A 131 32.70 15.98 2.17
CA LYS A 131 33.81 15.03 2.08
C LYS A 131 34.81 15.28 3.21
N LYS A 132 35.25 16.55 3.37
CA LYS A 132 36.15 16.96 4.45
C LYS A 132 35.57 16.68 5.82
N MET A 133 34.27 16.92 6.02
CA MET A 133 33.57 16.57 7.26
C MET A 133 33.78 15.09 7.61
N ARG A 134 33.48 14.18 6.67
CA ARG A 134 33.62 12.73 6.91
C ARG A 134 35.07 12.33 7.18
N GLU A 135 36.04 12.93 6.52
CA GLU A 135 37.46 12.73 6.78
C GLU A 135 37.82 13.11 8.24
N MET A 136 37.39 14.28 8.70
CA MET A 136 37.61 14.75 10.09
C MET A 136 36.90 13.87 11.13
N LEU A 137 35.73 13.31 10.79
CA LEU A 137 35.01 12.41 11.70
C LEU A 137 35.74 11.10 11.97
N VAL A 138 36.47 10.55 10.99
CA VAL A 138 37.19 9.28 11.14
C VAL A 138 38.64 9.47 11.65
N GLU A 139 39.20 10.69 11.63
CA GLU A 139 40.50 10.95 12.20
C GLU A 139 40.55 10.67 13.71
N ASN A 140 41.70 10.19 14.22
CA ASN A 140 41.91 9.97 15.66
C ASN A 140 42.11 11.28 16.47
N LYS A 141 41.86 12.44 15.88
CA LYS A 141 41.93 13.74 16.52
C LYS A 141 40.58 14.10 17.16
N LYS A 142 40.64 14.73 18.33
CA LYS A 142 39.47 15.29 18.98
C LYS A 142 39.15 16.64 18.34
N TYR A 143 37.96 16.73 17.74
CA TYR A 143 37.40 17.96 17.21
C TYR A 143 36.15 18.31 17.96
N THR A 144 35.89 19.60 18.16
CA THR A 144 34.58 20.12 18.54
C THR A 144 33.70 20.27 17.30
N ILE A 145 32.40 20.43 17.49
CA ILE A 145 31.47 20.73 16.39
C ILE A 145 31.88 22.03 15.71
N ASP A 146 32.19 23.06 16.48
CA ASP A 146 32.57 24.38 15.95
C ASP A 146 33.80 24.31 15.07
N GLU A 147 34.85 23.61 15.50
CA GLU A 147 36.07 23.41 14.70
C GLU A 147 35.81 22.68 13.37
N ILE A 148 34.92 21.70 13.35
CA ILE A 148 34.51 21.01 12.12
C ILE A 148 33.71 21.99 11.25
N TRP A 149 32.75 22.68 11.82
CA TRP A 149 31.85 23.60 11.12
C TRP A 149 32.65 24.71 10.41
N GLU A 150 33.53 25.39 11.13
CA GLU A 150 34.44 26.41 10.57
C GLU A 150 35.33 25.85 9.45
N ALA A 151 35.74 24.60 9.55
CA ALA A 151 36.60 23.97 8.57
C ALA A 151 35.90 23.61 7.26
N ILE A 152 34.58 23.34 7.29
CA ILE A 152 33.84 22.81 6.14
C ILE A 152 32.89 23.82 5.50
N VAL A 153 32.42 24.85 6.22
CA VAL A 153 31.43 25.80 5.75
C VAL A 153 32.08 27.05 5.14
N LYS A 154 31.50 27.48 4.03
CA LYS A 154 31.85 28.76 3.39
C LYS A 154 30.57 29.49 3.02
N TYR A 155 30.55 30.78 3.25
CA TYR A 155 29.48 31.70 2.90
C TYR A 155 29.90 32.58 1.73
N ASP A 156 28.99 32.86 0.81
CA ASP A 156 29.17 33.72 -0.35
C ASP A 156 27.85 34.39 -0.73
N THR A 157 27.91 35.44 -1.56
CA THR A 157 26.72 36.10 -2.11
C THR A 157 26.90 36.33 -3.62
N LYS A 158 25.78 36.35 -4.33
CA LYS A 158 25.74 36.67 -5.76
C LYS A 158 24.63 37.70 -6.02
N PRO A 159 24.78 38.57 -7.03
CA PRO A 159 23.69 39.40 -7.50
C PRO A 159 22.50 38.54 -7.91
N GLU A 160 21.29 38.97 -7.55
CA GLU A 160 20.02 38.34 -7.90
C GLU A 160 18.98 39.43 -8.22
N GLU A 161 17.92 39.07 -8.94
CA GLU A 161 16.81 39.98 -9.23
C GLU A 161 15.93 40.15 -7.97
N GLU A 162 15.47 41.38 -7.69
CA GLU A 162 14.71 41.70 -6.47
C GLU A 162 13.34 41.01 -6.39
N ASP A 163 12.80 40.53 -7.52
CA ASP A 163 11.55 39.78 -7.60
C ASP A 163 11.71 38.28 -7.28
N LYS A 164 12.95 37.80 -7.16
CA LYS A 164 13.24 36.38 -6.85
C LYS A 164 13.15 36.09 -5.38
N HIS A 165 12.42 35.03 -5.08
CA HIS A 165 12.34 34.44 -3.74
C HIS A 165 12.31 32.92 -3.86
N TYR A 166 13.26 32.24 -3.23
CA TYR A 166 13.39 30.78 -3.30
C TYR A 166 14.37 30.25 -2.26
N PHE A 167 14.29 28.94 -2.03
CA PHE A 167 15.32 28.20 -1.34
C PHE A 167 15.69 26.95 -2.16
N GLU A 168 17.00 26.77 -2.40
CA GLU A 168 17.54 25.68 -3.20
C GLU A 168 18.56 24.89 -2.38
N VAL A 169 18.43 23.56 -2.38
CA VAL A 169 19.43 22.63 -1.82
C VAL A 169 20.05 21.86 -2.96
N GLU A 170 21.37 21.99 -3.13
CA GLU A 170 22.13 21.26 -4.14
C GLU A 170 23.03 20.21 -3.48
N MET A 171 22.91 18.96 -3.87
CA MET A 171 23.81 17.86 -3.50
C MET A 171 24.69 17.51 -4.70
N ILE A 172 25.97 17.83 -4.61
CA ILE A 172 26.92 17.73 -5.72
C ILE A 172 27.83 16.52 -5.47
N ASP A 173 28.00 15.70 -6.49
CA ASP A 173 28.80 14.47 -6.49
C ASP A 173 28.30 13.48 -5.40
N ILE A 174 27.10 12.98 -5.62
CA ILE A 174 26.48 11.93 -4.76
C ILE A 174 27.43 10.74 -4.64
N ASN A 175 27.64 10.26 -3.42
CA ASN A 175 28.55 9.16 -3.12
C ASN A 175 28.21 7.91 -3.94
N ARG A 176 29.22 7.12 -4.31
CA ARG A 176 29.04 5.95 -5.20
C ARG A 176 28.15 4.87 -4.60
N GLU A 177 28.18 4.70 -3.29
CA GLU A 177 27.35 3.77 -2.53
C GLU A 177 25.87 4.16 -2.48
N ASN A 178 25.55 5.44 -2.75
CA ASN A 178 24.20 5.98 -2.67
C ASN A 178 23.55 6.17 -4.06
N THR A 179 23.83 5.29 -5.01
CA THR A 179 23.28 5.38 -6.38
C THR A 179 21.75 5.31 -6.42
N ASP A 180 21.11 4.70 -5.42
CA ASP A 180 19.66 4.64 -5.32
C ASP A 180 18.99 6.02 -5.24
N LEU A 181 19.70 7.04 -4.71
CA LEU A 181 19.25 8.43 -4.70
C LEU A 181 19.14 9.05 -6.10
N LEU A 182 19.87 8.52 -7.06
CA LEU A 182 19.88 8.98 -8.45
C LEU A 182 18.94 8.20 -9.35
N ASN A 183 18.20 7.22 -8.80
CA ASN A 183 17.23 6.44 -9.55
C ASN A 183 15.86 7.14 -9.52
N GLU A 184 15.59 7.97 -10.54
CA GLU A 184 14.38 8.75 -10.65
C GLU A 184 13.10 7.91 -10.43
N LYS A 185 13.03 6.72 -11.05
CA LYS A 185 11.87 5.84 -10.91
C LYS A 185 11.65 5.42 -9.45
N ARG A 186 12.69 4.98 -8.74
CA ARG A 186 12.58 4.58 -7.32
C ARG A 186 12.26 5.75 -6.41
N ILE A 187 12.80 6.94 -6.70
CA ILE A 187 12.49 8.15 -5.94
C ILE A 187 11.03 8.56 -6.18
N LYS A 188 10.55 8.54 -7.41
CA LYS A 188 9.15 8.80 -7.73
C LYS A 188 8.22 7.81 -7.02
N GLU A 189 8.49 6.50 -7.10
CA GLU A 189 7.73 5.46 -6.40
C GLU A 189 7.68 5.67 -4.88
N TYR A 190 8.76 6.13 -4.28
CA TYR A 190 8.83 6.47 -2.85
C TYR A 190 8.01 7.73 -2.54
N LEU A 191 8.24 8.82 -3.27
CA LEU A 191 7.61 10.11 -3.00
C LEU A 191 6.10 10.12 -3.31
N ASN A 192 5.62 9.32 -4.24
CA ASN A 192 4.19 9.15 -4.52
C ASN A 192 3.36 8.75 -3.29
N PHE A 193 4.00 8.16 -2.27
CA PHE A 193 3.31 7.77 -1.04
C PHE A 193 3.78 8.54 0.19
N VAL A 194 5.02 9.06 0.17
CA VAL A 194 5.61 9.73 1.33
C VAL A 194 5.33 11.22 1.33
N ALA A 195 5.41 11.87 0.16
CA ALA A 195 5.23 13.32 0.05
C ALA A 195 3.76 13.76 0.19
N PRO A 196 3.51 15.01 0.62
CA PRO A 196 2.17 15.57 0.77
C PRO A 196 1.65 16.09 -0.58
N VAL A 197 1.47 15.17 -1.53
CA VAL A 197 1.01 15.46 -2.89
C VAL A 197 -0.46 15.06 -3.07
N PRO A 198 -1.19 15.64 -4.05
CA PRO A 198 -2.58 15.31 -4.31
C PRO A 198 -2.77 13.86 -4.81
N TYR A 199 -3.96 13.33 -4.62
CA TYR A 199 -4.34 12.05 -5.21
C TYR A 199 -4.44 12.18 -6.73
N LYS A 200 -3.97 11.15 -7.44
CA LYS A 200 -4.05 11.08 -8.90
C LYS A 200 -5.49 11.18 -9.38
N ASN A 201 -5.72 11.97 -10.44
CA ASN A 201 -7.05 12.19 -10.99
C ASN A 201 -7.76 10.90 -11.44
N THR A 202 -7.00 9.88 -11.82
CA THR A 202 -7.54 8.56 -12.21
C THR A 202 -8.06 7.74 -11.03
N PHE A 203 -7.75 8.12 -9.79
CA PHE A 203 -8.36 7.52 -8.60
C PHE A 203 -9.73 8.15 -8.35
N ILE A 204 -10.76 7.58 -8.96
CA ILE A 204 -12.13 8.13 -8.99
C ILE A 204 -12.75 8.31 -7.60
N LEU A 205 -12.32 7.52 -6.60
CA LEU A 205 -12.85 7.56 -5.23
C LEU A 205 -12.25 8.70 -4.38
N ARG A 206 -11.26 9.47 -4.89
CA ARG A 206 -10.61 10.55 -4.14
C ARG A 206 -11.57 11.65 -3.66
N SER A 207 -12.64 11.93 -4.42
CA SER A 207 -13.62 12.95 -4.06
C SER A 207 -14.29 12.68 -2.71
N SER A 208 -14.52 11.41 -2.38
CA SER A 208 -15.08 11.01 -1.09
C SER A 208 -14.13 11.29 0.07
N ILE A 209 -12.80 11.18 -0.16
CA ILE A 209 -11.78 11.49 0.86
C ILE A 209 -11.81 12.97 1.20
N TYR A 210 -11.80 13.83 0.17
CA TYR A 210 -11.86 15.28 0.38
C TYR A 210 -13.22 15.74 0.97
N ALA A 211 -14.30 15.06 0.61
CA ALA A 211 -15.62 15.36 1.17
C ALA A 211 -15.63 15.04 2.67
N HIS A 212 -15.20 13.84 3.05
CA HIS A 212 -15.14 13.43 4.46
C HIS A 212 -14.24 14.35 5.30
N ALA A 213 -13.02 14.65 4.83
CA ALA A 213 -12.11 15.55 5.54
C ALA A 213 -12.78 16.92 5.81
N ARG A 214 -13.44 17.50 4.81
CA ARG A 214 -14.18 18.77 4.95
C ARG A 214 -15.35 18.66 5.92
N ASP A 215 -16.11 17.56 5.90
CA ASP A 215 -17.28 17.35 6.75
C ASP A 215 -16.90 17.28 8.23
N ILE A 216 -15.70 16.76 8.55
CA ILE A 216 -15.15 16.72 9.91
C ILE A 216 -14.28 17.95 10.25
N GLY A 217 -14.20 18.94 9.36
CA GLY A 217 -13.44 20.17 9.57
C GLY A 217 -11.92 20.04 9.40
N CYS A 218 -11.43 18.96 8.79
CA CYS A 218 -10.01 18.72 8.50
C CYS A 218 -9.62 19.19 7.11
N VAL A 219 -8.34 19.55 6.96
CA VAL A 219 -7.73 19.95 5.68
C VAL A 219 -6.61 18.98 5.33
N ILE A 220 -6.63 18.47 4.09
CA ILE A 220 -5.51 17.67 3.58
C ILE A 220 -4.55 18.63 2.89
N ASP A 221 -3.39 18.89 3.50
CA ASP A 221 -2.35 19.72 2.92
C ASP A 221 -1.77 19.06 1.66
N GLU A 222 -1.79 19.77 0.54
CA GLU A 222 -1.29 19.26 -0.74
C GLU A 222 -0.44 20.31 -1.44
N TYR A 223 0.68 19.85 -2.00
CA TYR A 223 1.66 20.72 -2.65
C TYR A 223 1.99 20.21 -4.05
N CYS A 224 2.32 21.13 -4.95
CA CYS A 224 2.86 20.79 -6.26
C CYS A 224 4.33 20.37 -6.12
N VAL A 225 4.61 19.08 -6.21
CA VAL A 225 5.98 18.53 -6.22
C VAL A 225 6.26 17.94 -7.60
N GLN A 226 7.39 18.34 -8.20
CA GLN A 226 7.81 17.86 -9.52
C GLN A 226 9.16 17.15 -9.43
N ILE A 227 9.36 16.12 -10.26
CA ILE A 227 10.64 15.47 -10.48
C ILE A 227 10.98 15.59 -11.96
N ASN A 228 12.12 16.24 -12.29
CA ASN A 228 12.55 16.50 -13.65
C ASN A 228 11.40 17.10 -14.52
N GLY A 229 10.66 18.08 -13.96
CA GLY A 229 9.54 18.77 -14.61
C GLY A 229 8.25 17.96 -14.70
N GLN A 230 8.16 16.80 -14.09
CA GLN A 230 6.94 15.99 -14.04
C GLN A 230 6.32 16.00 -12.64
N GLN A 231 5.10 16.54 -12.52
CA GLN A 231 4.38 16.52 -11.25
C GLN A 231 4.11 15.08 -10.79
N ILE A 232 4.27 14.84 -9.50
CA ILE A 232 3.98 13.57 -8.85
C ILE A 232 2.66 13.62 -8.09
N PHE A 233 2.04 12.46 -7.93
CA PHE A 233 0.74 12.28 -7.29
C PHE A 233 0.74 11.03 -6.43
N LYS A 234 -0.16 10.93 -5.45
CA LYS A 234 -0.43 9.67 -4.77
C LYS A 234 -1.01 8.66 -5.78
N GLU A 235 -0.28 7.58 -6.04
CA GLU A 235 -0.60 6.58 -7.07
C GLU A 235 -1.59 5.51 -6.55
N TYR A 236 -2.70 5.96 -5.94
CA TYR A 236 -3.80 5.06 -5.60
C TYR A 236 -4.61 4.69 -6.84
N THR A 237 -5.17 3.49 -6.83
CA THR A 237 -6.05 2.96 -7.88
C THR A 237 -7.10 2.04 -7.27
N THR A 238 -8.24 1.92 -7.92
CA THR A 238 -9.28 0.96 -7.50
C THR A 238 -8.94 -0.49 -7.86
N LYS A 239 -7.95 -0.72 -8.73
CA LYS A 239 -7.60 -2.06 -9.23
C LYS A 239 -6.46 -2.68 -8.44
N ILE A 240 -6.67 -3.89 -7.92
CA ILE A 240 -5.67 -4.67 -7.20
C ILE A 240 -5.14 -5.77 -8.14
N LYS A 241 -3.81 -5.78 -8.35
CA LYS A 241 -3.13 -6.61 -9.33
C LYS A 241 -2.32 -7.73 -8.69
N GLU A 242 -2.17 -8.81 -9.43
CA GLU A 242 -1.25 -9.90 -9.10
C GLU A 242 -0.31 -10.24 -10.27
N GLN A 243 0.83 -10.84 -9.95
CA GLN A 243 1.74 -11.34 -10.95
C GLN A 243 1.21 -12.67 -11.51
N SER A 244 1.08 -12.76 -12.83
CA SER A 244 0.68 -13.98 -13.55
C SER A 244 1.67 -14.23 -14.68
N GLY A 245 2.71 -15.02 -14.40
CA GLY A 245 3.85 -15.15 -15.30
C GLY A 245 4.57 -13.81 -15.51
N ALA A 246 4.75 -13.36 -16.74
CA ALA A 246 5.34 -12.07 -17.08
C ALA A 246 4.35 -10.88 -16.98
N ASN A 247 3.05 -11.15 -16.86
CA ASN A 247 2.00 -10.12 -16.92
C ASN A 247 1.41 -9.82 -15.54
N LEU A 248 0.87 -8.60 -15.39
CA LEU A 248 0.04 -8.21 -14.26
C LEU A 248 -1.44 -8.39 -14.62
N LYS A 249 -2.16 -9.16 -13.79
CA LYS A 249 -3.61 -9.33 -13.91
C LYS A 249 -4.32 -8.63 -12.76
N ASN A 250 -5.48 -8.04 -13.06
CA ASN A 250 -6.41 -7.56 -12.07
C ASN A 250 -7.13 -8.75 -11.44
N TYR A 251 -7.13 -8.89 -10.11
CA TYR A 251 -7.81 -10.00 -9.45
C TYR A 251 -8.86 -9.55 -8.42
N ASP A 252 -8.78 -8.30 -7.97
CA ASP A 252 -9.74 -7.69 -7.06
C ASP A 252 -9.87 -6.20 -7.35
N ASP A 253 -10.99 -5.60 -6.94
CA ASP A 253 -11.30 -4.19 -7.16
C ASP A 253 -11.81 -3.57 -5.85
N ILE A 254 -11.40 -2.31 -5.60
CA ILE A 254 -11.95 -1.49 -4.51
C ILE A 254 -13.28 -0.91 -5.02
N SER A 255 -14.40 -1.33 -4.41
CA SER A 255 -15.75 -0.91 -4.80
C SER A 255 -16.18 0.40 -4.14
N LYS A 256 -15.76 0.62 -2.88
CA LYS A 256 -16.16 1.75 -2.04
C LYS A 256 -15.05 2.09 -1.06
N LEU A 257 -15.04 3.33 -0.56
CA LEU A 257 -14.24 3.70 0.61
C LEU A 257 -15.13 3.76 1.85
N GLU A 258 -14.59 3.32 2.96
CA GLU A 258 -15.14 3.52 4.29
C GLU A 258 -14.27 4.48 5.09
N PHE A 259 -14.90 5.18 6.02
CA PHE A 259 -14.28 6.19 6.85
C PHE A 259 -14.49 5.87 8.32
N LYS A 260 -13.53 6.25 9.17
CA LYS A 260 -13.64 6.14 10.62
C LYS A 260 -12.88 7.28 11.28
N ASP A 261 -13.56 7.97 12.18
CA ASP A 261 -12.99 9.02 13.01
C ASP A 261 -12.74 8.46 14.41
N PHE A 262 -11.60 8.83 14.99
CA PHE A 262 -11.14 8.39 16.30
C PHE A 262 -11.07 9.60 17.22
N TYR A 263 -11.80 9.54 18.31
CA TYR A 263 -11.87 10.59 19.31
C TYR A 263 -11.32 10.08 20.65
N ASP A 264 -10.77 10.98 21.46
CA ASP A 264 -10.48 10.66 22.86
C ASP A 264 -11.76 10.72 23.73
N GLU A 265 -11.59 10.43 25.02
CA GLU A 265 -12.69 10.44 26.00
C GLU A 265 -13.33 11.83 26.17
N ASP A 266 -12.59 12.89 25.87
CA ASP A 266 -13.02 14.28 25.96
C ASP A 266 -13.67 14.79 24.65
N GLY A 267 -13.73 13.95 23.62
CA GLY A 267 -14.29 14.26 22.32
C GLY A 267 -13.34 15.01 21.37
N HIS A 268 -12.03 15.05 21.66
CA HIS A 268 -11.05 15.61 20.75
C HIS A 268 -10.71 14.60 19.64
N LEU A 269 -10.63 15.07 18.41
CA LEU A 269 -10.24 14.25 17.26
C LEU A 269 -8.76 13.88 17.36
N LEU A 270 -8.48 12.58 17.56
CA LEU A 270 -7.11 12.04 17.53
C LEU A 270 -6.62 11.80 16.11
N ALA A 271 -7.49 11.19 15.30
CA ALA A 271 -7.20 10.82 13.93
C ALA A 271 -8.48 10.48 13.18
N TRP A 272 -8.39 10.45 11.85
CA TRP A 272 -9.41 9.86 11.00
C TRP A 272 -8.73 8.97 9.95
N MET A 273 -9.48 8.03 9.38
CA MET A 273 -8.95 7.15 8.36
C MET A 273 -9.96 6.89 7.26
N TRP A 274 -9.42 6.55 6.08
CA TRP A 274 -10.17 5.94 5.02
C TRP A 274 -9.52 4.61 4.63
N TYR A 275 -10.34 3.64 4.21
CA TYR A 275 -9.86 2.37 3.66
C TYR A 275 -10.78 1.85 2.57
N GLY A 276 -10.20 1.11 1.62
CA GLY A 276 -10.94 0.54 0.51
C GLY A 276 -11.60 -0.78 0.86
N LEU A 277 -12.89 -0.92 0.52
CA LEU A 277 -13.60 -2.18 0.54
C LEU A 277 -13.40 -2.93 -0.78
N SER A 278 -12.95 -4.16 -0.70
CA SER A 278 -12.81 -5.09 -1.81
C SER A 278 -13.44 -6.44 -1.46
N ARG A 279 -13.33 -7.45 -2.31
CA ARG A 279 -13.75 -8.80 -1.96
C ARG A 279 -12.78 -9.52 -1.01
N PHE A 280 -11.67 -8.88 -0.68
CA PHE A 280 -10.61 -9.46 0.17
C PHE A 280 -10.18 -10.86 -0.28
N GLU A 281 -9.94 -11.03 -1.58
CA GLU A 281 -9.61 -12.34 -2.18
C GLU A 281 -8.42 -13.01 -1.49
N LYS A 282 -7.38 -12.23 -1.23
CA LYS A 282 -6.17 -12.59 -0.47
C LYS A 282 -5.47 -11.33 0.02
N SER A 283 -4.42 -11.46 0.82
CA SER A 283 -3.56 -10.32 1.14
C SER A 283 -2.97 -9.71 -0.14
N ILE A 284 -2.98 -8.37 -0.21
CA ILE A 284 -2.58 -7.62 -1.40
C ILE A 284 -1.08 -7.84 -1.67
N PRO A 285 -0.68 -8.33 -2.87
CA PRO A 285 0.71 -8.57 -3.20
C PRO A 285 1.57 -7.29 -3.25
N LYS A 286 2.87 -7.44 -2.99
CA LYS A 286 3.86 -6.33 -2.98
C LYS A 286 3.93 -5.53 -4.28
N VAL A 287 3.51 -6.08 -5.40
CA VAL A 287 3.44 -5.35 -6.67
C VAL A 287 2.49 -4.14 -6.61
N ASN A 288 1.52 -4.14 -5.68
CA ASN A 288 0.67 -2.99 -5.40
C ASN A 288 1.31 -2.14 -4.30
N GLN A 289 2.02 -1.08 -4.69
CA GLN A 289 2.70 -0.20 -3.74
C GLN A 289 1.75 0.52 -2.78
N MET A 290 0.47 0.68 -3.15
CA MET A 290 -0.58 1.28 -2.35
C MET A 290 -1.08 0.40 -1.19
N ARG A 291 -0.62 -0.84 -1.06
CA ARG A 291 -1.07 -1.79 -0.03
C ARG A 291 -0.75 -1.30 1.38
N GLY A 292 -1.55 -1.74 2.35
CA GLY A 292 -1.41 -1.40 3.76
C GLY A 292 -2.08 -0.09 4.13
N LEU A 293 -2.29 0.10 5.44
CA LEU A 293 -2.75 1.36 6.01
C LEU A 293 -1.54 2.22 6.34
N ARG A 294 -1.50 3.44 5.82
CA ARG A 294 -0.39 4.38 5.97
C ARG A 294 -0.75 5.49 6.94
N VAL A 295 0.11 5.77 7.90
CA VAL A 295 -0.08 6.87 8.85
C VAL A 295 0.47 8.16 8.26
N ARG A 296 -0.25 9.26 8.44
CA ARG A 296 0.12 10.60 8.00
C ARG A 296 0.03 11.62 9.12
N SER A 297 0.94 12.58 9.11
CA SER A 297 0.90 13.78 9.92
C SER A 297 1.22 14.97 9.02
N GLY A 298 0.32 15.96 8.92
CA GLY A 298 0.39 17.04 7.94
C GLY A 298 0.50 16.52 6.49
N ASN A 299 -0.23 15.45 6.18
CA ASN A 299 -0.22 14.72 4.91
C ASN A 299 1.14 14.10 4.49
N ILE A 300 2.16 14.12 5.37
CA ILE A 300 3.44 13.44 5.16
C ILE A 300 3.38 12.07 5.83
N GLN A 301 3.85 11.03 5.14
CA GLN A 301 3.83 9.67 5.69
C GLN A 301 4.78 9.52 6.88
N ILE A 302 4.29 8.87 7.93
CA ILE A 302 5.02 8.44 9.11
C ILE A 302 5.27 6.93 9.01
N GLY A 303 6.52 6.50 9.17
CA GLY A 303 6.91 5.10 9.00
C GLY A 303 6.75 4.58 7.56
N ASN A 304 6.60 3.27 7.43
CA ASN A 304 6.40 2.58 6.17
C ASN A 304 4.96 2.05 6.03
N ASP A 305 4.70 1.23 5.00
CA ASP A 305 3.41 0.56 4.76
C ASP A 305 3.05 -0.51 5.81
N ASP A 306 3.95 -0.81 6.73
CA ASP A 306 3.80 -1.77 7.83
C ASP A 306 3.67 -1.13 9.23
N VAL A 307 3.67 0.19 9.31
CA VAL A 307 3.79 0.95 10.56
C VAL A 307 2.71 0.59 11.61
N VAL A 308 1.51 0.25 11.18
CA VAL A 308 0.39 -0.15 12.06
C VAL A 308 0.12 -1.66 12.09
N GLN A 309 0.97 -2.49 11.46
CA GLN A 309 0.73 -3.94 11.38
C GLN A 309 0.62 -4.61 12.75
N ASN A 310 1.34 -4.10 13.75
CA ASN A 310 1.34 -4.61 15.13
C ASN A 310 0.02 -4.35 15.88
N LEU A 311 -0.82 -3.45 15.36
CA LEU A 311 -2.13 -3.14 15.90
C LEU A 311 -3.21 -4.12 15.40
N PHE A 312 -2.92 -4.91 14.38
CA PHE A 312 -3.81 -5.98 13.91
C PHE A 312 -3.66 -7.24 14.77
N LYS A 313 -4.71 -8.03 14.83
CA LYS A 313 -4.71 -9.35 15.48
C LYS A 313 -3.64 -10.29 14.91
N GLU A 314 -3.39 -10.17 13.60
CA GLU A 314 -2.32 -10.82 12.85
C GLU A 314 -1.67 -9.77 11.96
N ASN A 315 -0.34 -9.64 11.97
CA ASN A 315 0.38 -8.62 11.19
C ASN A 315 0.00 -8.58 9.70
N ARG A 316 -0.34 -9.75 9.12
CA ARG A 316 -0.80 -9.85 7.73
C ARG A 316 -2.14 -9.13 7.49
N GLY A 317 -2.92 -8.84 8.54
CA GLY A 317 -4.21 -8.16 8.45
C GLY A 317 -4.09 -6.80 7.77
N ASN A 318 -3.02 -6.05 8.06
CA ASN A 318 -2.72 -4.77 7.42
C ASN A 318 -2.71 -4.85 5.88
N TYR A 319 -2.23 -5.96 5.33
CA TYR A 319 -2.08 -6.11 3.88
C TYR A 319 -3.33 -6.60 3.15
N TYR A 320 -4.47 -6.69 3.81
CA TYR A 320 -5.77 -6.83 3.15
C TYR A 320 -6.37 -5.49 2.75
N PHE A 321 -5.81 -4.39 3.24
CA PHE A 321 -6.34 -3.04 3.06
C PHE A 321 -5.45 -2.16 2.22
N VAL A 322 -6.07 -1.13 1.67
CA VAL A 322 -5.47 0.05 1.08
C VAL A 322 -6.13 1.24 1.78
N GLY A 323 -5.34 2.17 2.32
CA GLY A 323 -5.91 3.31 3.02
C GLY A 323 -4.87 4.20 3.70
N GLU A 324 -5.35 5.26 4.31
CA GLU A 324 -4.54 6.23 5.06
C GLU A 324 -5.20 6.58 6.39
N ILE A 325 -4.38 6.82 7.40
CA ILE A 325 -4.75 7.26 8.75
C ILE A 325 -4.11 8.62 8.94
N PHE A 326 -4.92 9.67 9.09
CA PHE A 326 -4.46 11.04 9.31
C PHE A 326 -4.47 11.32 10.81
N ALA A 327 -3.29 11.51 11.39
CA ALA A 327 -3.11 11.91 12.77
C ALA A 327 -3.30 13.43 12.87
N GLU A 328 -4.31 13.87 13.61
CA GLU A 328 -4.75 15.27 13.69
C GLU A 328 -4.40 15.93 15.03
N ASP A 329 -4.25 15.16 16.12
CA ASP A 329 -3.91 15.73 17.43
C ASP A 329 -2.46 16.23 17.46
N ASP A 330 -2.25 17.47 17.86
CA ASP A 330 -0.94 18.15 17.92
C ASP A 330 0.09 17.45 18.83
N LYS A 331 -0.38 16.62 19.77
CA LYS A 331 0.47 15.84 20.67
C LYS A 331 0.97 14.53 20.02
N LEU A 332 0.43 14.15 18.87
CA LEU A 332 0.96 13.04 18.05
C LEU A 332 2.21 13.51 17.28
N ILE A 333 3.28 13.77 18.02
CA ILE A 333 4.53 14.34 17.52
C ILE A 333 5.40 13.22 16.92
N PRO A 334 5.77 13.28 15.62
CA PRO A 334 6.68 12.32 15.03
C PRO A 334 8.05 12.31 15.74
N ASN A 335 8.63 11.13 15.94
CA ASN A 335 9.98 11.01 16.49
C ASN A 335 11.04 11.50 15.48
N SER A 336 12.32 11.54 15.89
CA SER A 336 13.41 12.11 15.07
C SER A 336 13.59 11.42 13.72
N GLN A 337 13.36 10.11 13.66
CA GLN A 337 13.46 9.31 12.44
C GLN A 337 12.18 9.33 11.60
N ARG A 338 11.07 9.84 12.16
CA ARG A 338 9.73 9.79 11.58
C ARG A 338 9.27 8.38 11.23
N ASN A 339 9.78 7.39 11.95
CA ASN A 339 9.33 6.02 11.78
C ASN A 339 8.08 5.72 12.62
N TYR A 340 7.79 6.56 13.64
CA TYR A 340 6.54 6.59 14.40
C TYR A 340 6.42 7.89 15.24
N PHE A 341 5.48 7.93 16.20
CA PHE A 341 5.30 9.03 17.13
C PHE A 341 6.13 8.86 18.41
N ASN A 342 6.46 9.97 19.07
CA ASN A 342 7.05 9.96 20.41
C ASN A 342 6.11 9.28 21.41
N GLU A 343 6.68 8.69 22.47
CA GLU A 343 5.89 8.10 23.56
C GLU A 343 5.24 9.19 24.42
N ASN A 344 3.92 9.18 24.50
CA ASN A 344 3.10 10.01 25.37
C ASN A 344 1.70 9.39 25.52
N GLU A 345 0.87 9.97 26.40
CA GLU A 345 -0.49 9.49 26.67
C GLU A 345 -1.40 9.52 25.42
N THR A 346 -1.29 10.55 24.60
CA THR A 346 -2.09 10.70 23.38
C THR A 346 -1.79 9.59 22.37
N ARG A 347 -0.50 9.22 22.23
CA ARG A 347 -0.12 8.08 21.38
C ARG A 347 -0.73 6.76 21.89
N VAL A 348 -0.74 6.52 23.20
CA VAL A 348 -1.34 5.32 23.78
C VAL A 348 -2.84 5.27 23.46
N LYS A 349 -3.57 6.37 23.67
CA LYS A 349 -4.99 6.47 23.33
C LYS A 349 -5.24 6.23 21.83
N PHE A 350 -4.44 6.86 20.96
CA PHE A 350 -4.48 6.66 19.52
C PHE A 350 -4.29 5.20 19.12
N GLU A 351 -3.28 4.51 19.69
CA GLU A 351 -3.03 3.10 19.41
C GLU A 351 -4.16 2.19 19.92
N ASP A 352 -4.74 2.48 21.07
CA ASP A 352 -5.82 1.69 21.65
C ASP A 352 -7.11 1.82 20.85
N GLU A 353 -7.46 3.02 20.39
CA GLU A 353 -8.59 3.26 19.51
C GLU A 353 -8.43 2.53 18.16
N LEU A 354 -7.25 2.64 17.54
CA LEU A 354 -6.95 1.92 16.31
C LEU A 354 -7.02 0.39 16.51
N ARG A 355 -6.42 -0.11 17.60
CA ARG A 355 -6.39 -1.54 17.91
C ARG A 355 -7.79 -2.09 18.08
N THR A 356 -8.64 -1.40 18.84
CA THR A 356 -10.04 -1.77 19.05
C THR A 356 -10.77 -1.87 17.71
N TYR A 357 -10.67 -0.86 16.86
CA TYR A 357 -11.31 -0.86 15.55
C TYR A 357 -10.75 -1.95 14.61
N PHE A 358 -9.44 -2.16 14.61
CA PHE A 358 -8.81 -3.19 13.79
C PHE A 358 -9.21 -4.61 14.20
N TYR A 359 -9.43 -4.85 15.48
CA TYR A 359 -9.88 -6.14 16.01
C TYR A 359 -11.37 -6.37 15.75
N ASP A 360 -12.21 -5.37 16.03
CA ASP A 360 -13.65 -5.53 16.02
C ASP A 360 -14.27 -5.38 14.63
N VAL A 361 -13.66 -4.55 13.77
CA VAL A 361 -14.18 -4.26 12.44
C VAL A 361 -13.29 -4.82 11.34
N LEU A 362 -12.05 -4.34 11.20
CA LEU A 362 -11.21 -4.70 10.05
C LEU A 362 -10.90 -6.19 10.00
N HIS A 363 -10.59 -6.81 11.14
CA HIS A 363 -10.36 -8.26 11.18
C HIS A 363 -11.59 -9.05 10.73
N ARG A 364 -12.78 -8.64 11.16
CA ARG A 364 -14.02 -9.31 10.76
C ARG A 364 -14.29 -9.18 9.27
N LEU A 365 -14.03 -8.02 8.67
CA LEU A 365 -14.28 -7.80 7.24
C LEU A 365 -13.61 -8.86 6.35
N TYR A 366 -12.27 -9.02 6.45
CA TYR A 366 -11.59 -10.00 5.59
C TYR A 366 -11.83 -11.45 6.04
N TYR A 367 -12.06 -11.70 7.32
CA TYR A 367 -12.36 -13.02 7.85
C TYR A 367 -13.73 -13.51 7.36
N ASP A 368 -14.77 -12.68 7.51
CA ASP A 368 -16.13 -13.01 7.10
C ASP A 368 -16.26 -13.05 5.57
N ALA A 369 -15.57 -12.16 4.85
CA ALA A 369 -15.45 -12.26 3.39
C ALA A 369 -14.88 -13.61 2.94
N ASN A 370 -13.86 -14.13 3.63
CA ASN A 370 -13.29 -15.44 3.32
C ASN A 370 -14.28 -16.58 3.61
N ARG A 371 -15.03 -16.50 4.72
CA ARG A 371 -16.06 -17.50 5.06
C ARG A 371 -17.16 -17.51 4.00
N LEU A 372 -17.63 -16.35 3.59
CA LEU A 372 -18.67 -16.20 2.58
C LEU A 372 -18.21 -16.75 1.22
N LYS A 373 -17.00 -16.40 0.77
CA LYS A 373 -16.43 -16.94 -0.49
C LYS A 373 -16.28 -18.46 -0.45
N ASN A 374 -15.86 -19.01 0.68
CA ASN A 374 -15.74 -20.46 0.84
C ASN A 374 -17.13 -21.14 0.82
N ALA A 375 -18.14 -20.49 1.39
CA ALA A 375 -19.51 -21.00 1.33
C ALA A 375 -20.02 -21.06 -0.12
N TYR A 376 -19.82 -20.01 -0.93
CA TYR A 376 -20.20 -20.03 -2.35
C TYR A 376 -19.39 -21.07 -3.16
N LYS A 377 -18.09 -21.23 -2.92
CA LYS A 377 -17.29 -22.27 -3.57
C LYS A 377 -17.81 -23.68 -3.30
N LYS A 378 -18.27 -23.97 -2.08
CA LYS A 378 -18.86 -25.26 -1.74
C LYS A 378 -20.17 -25.50 -2.50
N GLN A 379 -20.97 -24.46 -2.70
CA GLN A 379 -22.17 -24.56 -3.55
C GLN A 379 -21.82 -24.81 -5.02
N GLU A 380 -20.84 -24.11 -5.57
CA GLU A 380 -20.35 -24.36 -6.95
C GLU A 380 -19.81 -25.80 -7.11
N GLU A 381 -19.07 -26.29 -6.11
CA GLU A 381 -18.55 -27.68 -6.13
C GLU A 381 -19.69 -28.70 -6.14
N TYR A 382 -20.70 -28.50 -5.30
CA TYR A 382 -21.89 -29.37 -5.32
C TYR A 382 -22.57 -29.37 -6.69
N VAL A 383 -22.87 -28.20 -7.24
CA VAL A 383 -23.47 -28.08 -8.59
C VAL A 383 -22.63 -28.78 -9.64
N SER A 384 -21.31 -28.55 -9.65
CA SER A 384 -20.39 -29.18 -10.60
C SER A 384 -20.36 -30.71 -10.49
N LYS A 385 -20.39 -31.26 -9.26
CA LYS A 385 -20.41 -32.72 -9.03
C LYS A 385 -21.72 -33.36 -9.47
N VAL A 386 -22.84 -32.71 -9.21
CA VAL A 386 -24.15 -33.20 -9.68
C VAL A 386 -24.25 -33.15 -11.20
N ASP A 387 -23.74 -32.09 -11.85
CA ASP A 387 -23.70 -32.01 -13.31
C ASP A 387 -22.83 -33.11 -13.93
N GLU A 388 -21.66 -33.38 -13.33
CA GLU A 388 -20.79 -34.49 -13.76
C GLU A 388 -21.52 -35.85 -13.69
N TYR A 389 -22.23 -36.08 -12.58
CA TYR A 389 -23.01 -37.31 -12.39
C TYR A 389 -24.14 -37.42 -13.40
N ASN A 390 -24.93 -36.36 -13.60
CA ASN A 390 -26.04 -36.34 -14.55
C ASN A 390 -25.56 -36.52 -15.99
N LYS A 391 -24.48 -35.85 -16.39
CA LYS A 391 -23.85 -36.06 -17.71
C LYS A 391 -23.46 -37.51 -17.92
N LYS A 392 -22.72 -38.12 -16.98
CA LYS A 392 -22.31 -39.53 -17.05
C LYS A 392 -23.50 -40.48 -17.05
N THR A 393 -24.57 -40.18 -16.35
CA THR A 393 -25.82 -40.98 -16.33
C THR A 393 -26.52 -40.94 -17.67
N ASN A 394 -26.68 -39.77 -18.28
CA ASN A 394 -27.40 -39.57 -19.52
C ASN A 394 -26.62 -40.12 -20.74
N GLU A 395 -25.31 -40.06 -20.73
CA GLU A 395 -24.44 -40.48 -21.83
C GLU A 395 -23.93 -41.91 -21.68
N ASN A 396 -24.39 -42.68 -20.67
CA ASN A 396 -23.85 -43.99 -20.28
C ASN A 396 -22.32 -43.98 -20.09
N GLY A 397 -21.82 -42.88 -19.46
CA GLY A 397 -20.41 -42.54 -19.37
C GLY A 397 -19.69 -43.08 -18.13
N PHE A 398 -20.35 -43.86 -17.25
CA PHE A 398 -19.65 -44.54 -16.14
C PHE A 398 -18.87 -45.75 -16.66
N VAL A 399 -17.64 -45.89 -16.20
CA VAL A 399 -16.77 -47.04 -16.55
C VAL A 399 -17.33 -48.33 -15.95
N ASN A 400 -17.70 -48.27 -14.65
CA ASN A 400 -18.23 -49.41 -13.88
C ASN A 400 -19.10 -48.93 -12.71
N GLU A 401 -19.72 -49.89 -12.00
CA GLU A 401 -20.54 -49.60 -10.85
C GLU A 401 -19.75 -48.94 -9.69
N GLU A 402 -18.47 -49.31 -9.54
CA GLU A 402 -17.61 -48.77 -8.48
C GLU A 402 -17.37 -47.25 -8.68
N GLU A 403 -17.11 -46.82 -9.93
CA GLU A 403 -16.98 -45.37 -10.24
C GLU A 403 -18.29 -44.64 -9.96
N LYS A 404 -19.43 -45.19 -10.34
CA LYS A 404 -20.74 -44.60 -10.08
C LYS A 404 -20.98 -44.42 -8.59
N GLN A 405 -20.67 -45.44 -7.75
CA GLN A 405 -20.82 -45.40 -6.32
C GLN A 405 -19.85 -44.40 -5.66
N LYS A 406 -18.57 -44.36 -6.10
CA LYS A 406 -17.61 -43.38 -5.62
C LYS A 406 -18.06 -41.93 -5.87
N LEU A 407 -18.58 -41.65 -7.08
CA LEU A 407 -19.07 -40.31 -7.41
C LEU A 407 -20.34 -39.97 -6.62
N LYS A 408 -21.25 -40.92 -6.40
CA LYS A 408 -22.43 -40.74 -5.57
C LYS A 408 -22.09 -40.42 -4.11
N PHE A 409 -21.10 -41.15 -3.54
CA PHE A 409 -20.62 -40.89 -2.19
C PHE A 409 -19.93 -39.50 -2.09
N ALA A 410 -19.20 -39.10 -3.12
CA ALA A 410 -18.60 -37.76 -3.18
C ALA A 410 -19.67 -36.66 -3.22
N ILE A 411 -20.78 -36.87 -3.95
CA ILE A 411 -21.91 -35.93 -3.98
C ILE A 411 -22.58 -35.84 -2.62
N ASP A 412 -22.85 -36.97 -1.94
CA ASP A 412 -23.48 -36.95 -0.61
C ASP A 412 -22.66 -36.21 0.44
N LYS A 413 -21.30 -36.22 0.29
CA LYS A 413 -20.39 -35.44 1.12
C LYS A 413 -20.50 -33.94 0.84
N VAL A 414 -20.33 -33.54 -0.44
CA VAL A 414 -20.35 -32.11 -0.81
C VAL A 414 -21.74 -31.49 -0.64
N GLU A 415 -22.81 -32.27 -0.69
CA GLU A 415 -24.19 -31.84 -0.41
C GLU A 415 -24.33 -31.35 1.04
N LYS A 416 -23.88 -32.14 2.01
CA LYS A 416 -23.90 -31.73 3.43
C LYS A 416 -23.08 -30.45 3.66
N GLU A 417 -21.92 -30.35 2.99
CA GLU A 417 -21.11 -29.15 3.06
C GLU A 417 -21.79 -27.94 2.41
N ALA A 418 -22.52 -28.14 1.32
CA ALA A 418 -23.30 -27.08 0.65
C ALA A 418 -24.50 -26.63 1.45
N GLU A 419 -25.20 -27.54 2.18
CA GLU A 419 -26.28 -27.20 3.11
C GLU A 419 -25.79 -26.36 4.28
N GLU A 420 -24.65 -26.73 4.88
CA GLU A 420 -24.00 -25.91 5.93
C GLU A 420 -23.59 -24.54 5.40
N ALA A 421 -23.04 -24.49 4.18
CA ALA A 421 -22.67 -23.26 3.49
C ALA A 421 -23.89 -22.36 3.25
N ARG A 422 -25.05 -22.93 2.86
CA ARG A 422 -26.32 -22.18 2.70
C ARG A 422 -26.71 -21.49 3.99
N LYS A 423 -26.72 -22.22 5.11
CA LYS A 423 -27.05 -21.65 6.44
C LYS A 423 -26.08 -20.52 6.83
N GLN A 424 -24.80 -20.60 6.41
CA GLN A 424 -23.85 -19.52 6.62
C GLN A 424 -24.20 -18.29 5.77
N ILE A 425 -24.50 -18.48 4.48
CA ILE A 425 -24.89 -17.39 3.57
C ILE A 425 -26.13 -16.68 4.09
N ASP A 426 -27.16 -17.44 4.53
CA ASP A 426 -28.39 -16.87 5.05
C ASP A 426 -28.16 -16.00 6.31
N ARG A 427 -27.24 -16.41 7.20
CA ARG A 427 -26.85 -15.59 8.36
C ARG A 427 -26.16 -14.28 7.95
N PHE A 428 -25.37 -14.26 6.88
CA PHE A 428 -24.76 -13.03 6.37
C PHE A 428 -25.80 -12.07 5.76
N ARG A 429 -26.98 -12.55 5.34
CA ARG A 429 -28.07 -11.72 4.82
C ARG A 429 -28.86 -10.99 5.91
N GLU A 430 -28.74 -11.40 7.16
CA GLU A 430 -29.36 -10.74 8.31
C GLU A 430 -28.55 -9.55 8.83
N VAL A 431 -27.41 -9.22 8.19
CA VAL A 431 -26.53 -8.11 8.59
C VAL A 431 -27.14 -6.78 8.12
N ASP A 432 -26.94 -5.73 8.92
CA ASP A 432 -27.38 -4.37 8.60
C ASP A 432 -26.85 -3.92 7.23
N GLU A 433 -27.77 -3.48 6.37
CA GLU A 433 -27.46 -3.06 4.98
C GLU A 433 -26.47 -1.89 4.90
N GLU A 434 -26.39 -1.05 5.94
CA GLU A 434 -25.46 0.09 6.00
C GLU A 434 -24.05 -0.31 6.48
N SER A 435 -23.88 -1.55 6.93
CA SER A 435 -22.57 -2.01 7.44
C SER A 435 -21.55 -2.24 6.32
N PRO A 436 -20.23 -2.00 6.57
CA PRO A 436 -19.18 -2.26 5.57
C PRO A 436 -19.17 -3.69 5.03
N ILE A 437 -19.58 -4.68 5.85
CA ILE A 437 -19.62 -6.08 5.43
C ILE A 437 -20.74 -6.36 4.42
N ALA A 438 -21.85 -5.60 4.45
CA ALA A 438 -22.93 -5.76 3.48
C ALA A 438 -22.48 -5.40 2.06
N GLU A 439 -21.68 -4.35 1.89
CA GLU A 439 -21.10 -3.98 0.59
C GLU A 439 -20.14 -5.06 0.08
N VAL A 440 -19.28 -5.59 0.96
CA VAL A 440 -18.37 -6.70 0.66
C VAL A 440 -19.15 -7.94 0.24
N GLN A 441 -20.20 -8.28 0.95
CA GLN A 441 -21.11 -9.40 0.63
C GLN A 441 -21.70 -9.23 -0.76
N LYS A 442 -22.30 -8.08 -1.06
CA LYS A 442 -22.87 -7.77 -2.36
C LYS A 442 -21.88 -7.92 -3.51
N SER A 443 -20.64 -7.46 -3.30
CA SER A 443 -19.56 -7.62 -4.28
C SER A 443 -19.17 -9.08 -4.51
N ILE A 444 -19.17 -9.91 -3.45
CA ILE A 444 -18.92 -11.35 -3.52
C ILE A 444 -20.09 -12.07 -4.22
N GLU A 445 -21.33 -11.75 -3.86
CA GLU A 445 -22.56 -12.31 -4.46
C GLU A 445 -22.60 -12.06 -5.97
N ASN A 446 -22.27 -10.84 -6.40
CA ASN A 446 -22.18 -10.50 -7.81
C ASN A 446 -21.10 -11.34 -8.54
N LYS A 447 -19.94 -11.55 -7.91
CA LYS A 447 -18.86 -12.38 -8.49
C LYS A 447 -19.29 -13.83 -8.71
N PHE A 448 -19.98 -14.42 -7.76
CA PHE A 448 -20.45 -15.82 -7.83
C PHE A 448 -21.77 -15.98 -8.59
N GLY A 449 -22.42 -14.88 -9.00
CA GLY A 449 -23.76 -14.96 -9.59
C GLY A 449 -24.75 -15.64 -8.64
N ALA A 450 -24.78 -15.21 -7.38
CA ALA A 450 -25.41 -15.89 -6.26
C ALA A 450 -26.87 -16.31 -6.53
N GLU A 451 -27.68 -15.47 -7.19
CA GLU A 451 -29.07 -15.81 -7.55
C GLU A 451 -29.15 -17.01 -8.50
N LYS A 452 -28.29 -17.04 -9.54
CA LYS A 452 -28.24 -18.15 -10.50
C LYS A 452 -27.80 -19.43 -9.82
N LEU A 453 -26.73 -19.35 -9.03
CA LEU A 453 -26.16 -20.48 -8.30
C LEU A 453 -27.19 -21.08 -7.33
N GLN A 454 -27.95 -20.27 -6.61
CA GLN A 454 -28.98 -20.74 -5.69
C GLN A 454 -30.16 -21.44 -6.42
N ARG A 455 -30.57 -20.92 -7.59
CA ARG A 455 -31.57 -21.61 -8.44
C ARG A 455 -31.06 -22.95 -8.93
N GLU A 456 -29.78 -23.03 -9.31
CA GLU A 456 -29.13 -24.27 -9.76
C GLU A 456 -29.04 -25.29 -8.62
N VAL A 457 -28.67 -24.87 -7.40
CA VAL A 457 -28.61 -25.73 -6.21
C VAL A 457 -30.01 -26.28 -5.90
N ALA A 458 -31.04 -25.41 -5.87
CA ALA A 458 -32.43 -25.82 -5.60
C ALA A 458 -33.01 -26.76 -6.67
N ALA A 459 -32.72 -26.49 -7.95
CA ALA A 459 -33.16 -27.35 -9.04
C ALA A 459 -32.54 -28.76 -8.98
N LYS A 460 -31.34 -28.90 -8.42
CA LYS A 460 -30.66 -30.21 -8.33
C LYS A 460 -31.08 -31.02 -7.13
N GLU A 461 -31.61 -30.43 -6.07
CA GLU A 461 -32.26 -31.11 -4.97
C GLU A 461 -33.53 -31.88 -5.45
N VAL A 462 -34.21 -31.34 -6.46
CA VAL A 462 -35.44 -31.97 -7.04
C VAL A 462 -35.10 -33.16 -7.95
N VAL A 463 -34.01 -33.10 -8.72
CA VAL A 463 -33.62 -34.16 -9.67
C VAL A 463 -33.14 -35.43 -8.97
N LYS A 464 -32.68 -35.36 -7.73
CA LYS A 464 -32.30 -36.53 -6.93
C LYS A 464 -33.51 -37.45 -6.58
N ALA A 465 -34.72 -36.92 -6.60
CA ALA A 465 -35.96 -37.65 -6.26
C ALA A 465 -36.51 -38.50 -7.42
N GLU A 466 -36.06 -38.33 -8.66
CA GLU A 466 -36.61 -38.98 -9.85
C GLU A 466 -35.71 -40.06 -10.48
N GLU A 467 -34.92 -40.79 -9.71
CA GLU A 467 -34.20 -41.96 -10.24
C GLU A 467 -35.14 -43.14 -10.56
N THR A 468 -35.83 -43.08 -11.69
CA THR A 468 -36.57 -44.20 -12.23
C THR A 468 -35.63 -45.19 -12.99
N ASP A 469 -35.84 -46.44 -12.70
CA ASP A 469 -35.17 -47.65 -13.20
C ASP A 469 -34.88 -47.70 -14.74
N LYS A 470 -33.77 -47.07 -15.21
CA LYS A 470 -33.24 -47.32 -16.53
C LYS A 470 -32.13 -48.39 -16.43
N LYS A 471 -32.16 -49.40 -17.29
CA LYS A 471 -31.13 -50.44 -17.35
C LYS A 471 -29.71 -49.81 -17.31
N LYS A 472 -28.94 -50.18 -16.29
CA LYS A 472 -27.56 -49.71 -16.07
C LYS A 472 -26.68 -50.03 -17.27
N GLN A 473 -26.26 -49.02 -18.02
CA GLN A 473 -25.28 -49.16 -19.09
C GLN A 473 -23.98 -48.43 -18.70
N TYR A 474 -22.85 -49.09 -18.89
CA TYR A 474 -21.52 -48.58 -18.64
C TYR A 474 -20.74 -48.44 -19.95
N ILE A 475 -19.66 -47.65 -19.99
CA ILE A 475 -18.80 -47.47 -21.15
C ILE A 475 -18.40 -48.82 -21.76
N THR A 476 -18.00 -49.76 -20.90
CA THR A 476 -17.60 -51.10 -21.33
C THR A 476 -18.77 -51.98 -21.87
N SER A 477 -20.02 -51.60 -21.61
CA SER A 477 -21.19 -52.29 -22.11
C SER A 477 -21.40 -52.08 -23.63
N SER A 478 -20.95 -50.93 -24.16
CA SER A 478 -21.00 -50.60 -25.59
C SER A 478 -19.91 -51.32 -26.43
N MET A 479 -18.94 -51.94 -25.77
CA MET A 479 -17.83 -52.67 -26.41
C MET A 479 -18.20 -54.12 -26.62
N SER A 480 -19.13 -54.36 -27.55
CA SER A 480 -19.75 -55.68 -27.78
C SER A 480 -18.79 -56.72 -28.31
N LYS A 481 -17.70 -56.34 -28.98
CA LYS A 481 -16.67 -57.20 -29.53
C LYS A 481 -15.73 -57.81 -28.49
N LEU A 482 -15.69 -57.30 -27.27
CA LEU A 482 -14.79 -57.74 -26.20
C LEU A 482 -15.42 -58.87 -25.37
N SER A 483 -14.62 -59.87 -25.00
CA SER A 483 -14.96 -60.91 -24.04
C SER A 483 -15.16 -60.31 -22.62
N LYS A 484 -15.77 -61.08 -21.72
CA LYS A 484 -16.01 -60.62 -20.34
C LYS A 484 -14.73 -60.28 -19.57
N SER A 485 -13.64 -61.00 -19.84
CA SER A 485 -12.32 -60.76 -19.23
C SER A 485 -11.64 -59.50 -19.79
N GLU A 486 -11.73 -59.30 -21.10
CA GLU A 486 -11.19 -58.09 -21.77
C GLU A 486 -11.94 -56.80 -21.31
N ARG A 487 -13.28 -56.85 -21.20
CA ARG A 487 -14.06 -55.74 -20.66
C ARG A 487 -13.65 -55.38 -19.23
N LYS A 488 -13.32 -56.39 -18.40
CA LYS A 488 -12.83 -56.17 -17.05
C LYS A 488 -11.45 -55.52 -17.02
N LEU A 489 -10.58 -55.88 -17.95
CA LEU A 489 -9.25 -55.28 -18.11
C LEU A 489 -9.37 -53.84 -18.60
N VAL A 490 -10.17 -53.61 -19.66
CA VAL A 490 -10.41 -52.26 -20.20
C VAL A 490 -11.03 -51.35 -19.14
N SER A 491 -12.00 -51.87 -18.37
CA SER A 491 -12.59 -51.12 -17.25
C SER A 491 -11.54 -50.65 -16.24
N LYS A 492 -10.56 -51.51 -15.87
CA LYS A 492 -9.47 -51.12 -14.99
C LYS A 492 -8.54 -50.06 -15.61
N LEU A 493 -8.22 -50.21 -16.89
CA LEU A 493 -7.38 -49.23 -17.60
C LEU A 493 -8.05 -47.87 -17.69
N LEU A 494 -9.35 -47.82 -18.01
CA LEU A 494 -10.11 -46.57 -18.03
C LEU A 494 -10.21 -45.88 -16.65
N THR A 495 -10.33 -46.70 -15.58
CA THR A 495 -10.29 -46.16 -14.20
C THR A 495 -8.95 -45.51 -13.91
N ILE A 496 -7.82 -46.18 -14.25
CA ILE A 496 -6.46 -45.64 -14.06
C ILE A 496 -6.27 -44.34 -14.86
N ILE A 497 -6.75 -44.31 -16.12
CA ILE A 497 -6.67 -43.11 -16.97
C ILE A 497 -7.43 -41.94 -16.31
N ASN A 498 -8.62 -42.18 -15.78
CA ASN A 498 -9.39 -41.14 -15.06
C ASN A 498 -8.74 -40.67 -13.77
N GLU A 499 -7.97 -41.54 -13.09
CA GLU A 499 -7.31 -41.21 -11.82
C GLU A 499 -5.99 -40.44 -12.02
N VAL A 500 -5.26 -40.72 -13.12
CA VAL A 500 -3.87 -40.25 -13.33
C VAL A 500 -3.79 -39.06 -14.30
N ALA A 501 -4.61 -39.04 -15.35
CA ALA A 501 -4.55 -38.01 -16.39
C ALA A 501 -5.39 -36.75 -16.02
N PRO A 502 -4.98 -35.54 -16.47
CA PRO A 502 -5.85 -34.37 -16.42
C PRO A 502 -7.19 -34.64 -17.10
N LYS A 503 -8.28 -34.06 -16.57
CA LYS A 503 -9.66 -34.41 -16.96
C LYS A 503 -9.94 -34.28 -18.46
N ASP A 504 -9.44 -33.23 -19.09
CA ASP A 504 -9.54 -32.98 -20.54
C ASP A 504 -8.77 -33.97 -21.39
N VAL A 505 -7.67 -34.48 -20.89
CA VAL A 505 -6.84 -35.53 -21.54
C VAL A 505 -7.49 -36.90 -21.36
N ALA A 506 -7.97 -37.21 -20.16
CA ALA A 506 -8.66 -38.45 -19.85
C ALA A 506 -9.91 -38.64 -20.74
N GLU A 507 -10.76 -37.60 -20.88
CA GLU A 507 -11.94 -37.62 -21.75
C GLU A 507 -11.57 -37.92 -23.20
N LYS A 508 -10.55 -37.29 -23.77
CA LYS A 508 -10.08 -37.51 -25.13
C LYS A 508 -9.56 -38.95 -25.35
N ILE A 509 -8.78 -39.45 -24.37
CA ILE A 509 -8.25 -40.84 -24.45
C ILE A 509 -9.41 -41.84 -24.38
N ILE A 510 -10.36 -41.64 -23.47
CA ILE A 510 -11.52 -42.55 -23.31
C ILE A 510 -12.39 -42.53 -24.56
N ASP A 511 -12.64 -41.38 -25.17
CA ASP A 511 -13.43 -41.30 -26.39
C ASP A 511 -12.72 -41.97 -27.57
N LYS A 512 -11.40 -41.84 -27.67
CA LYS A 512 -10.60 -42.55 -28.70
C LYS A 512 -10.65 -44.06 -28.49
N ILE A 513 -10.52 -44.53 -27.25
CA ILE A 513 -10.64 -45.98 -26.93
C ILE A 513 -12.04 -46.48 -27.26
N LYS A 514 -13.11 -45.72 -27.01
CA LYS A 514 -14.48 -46.06 -27.38
C LYS A 514 -14.64 -46.21 -28.91
N GLU A 515 -14.04 -45.32 -29.69
CA GLU A 515 -14.06 -45.39 -31.15
C GLU A 515 -13.37 -46.66 -31.68
N GLU A 516 -12.19 -47.00 -31.15
CA GLU A 516 -11.40 -48.14 -31.60
C GLU A 516 -11.97 -49.52 -31.18
N LEU A 517 -12.68 -49.57 -30.05
CA LEU A 517 -13.21 -50.83 -29.48
C LEU A 517 -14.72 -51.02 -29.69
N ARG A 518 -15.39 -50.16 -30.45
CA ARG A 518 -16.75 -50.32 -30.96
C ARG A 518 -16.73 -51.20 -32.18
#